data_329b759a73432960d6bf1e6d9cb9a4c3
#
_entry.id   329b759a73432960d6bf1e6d9cb9a4c3
#
_cell.length_a   1.000
_cell.length_b   1.000
_cell.length_c   1.000
_cell.angle_alpha   90.00
_cell.angle_beta   90.00
_cell.angle_gamma   90.00
#
_symmetry.space_group_name_H-M   'P 1'
#
loop_
_entity.id
_entity.type
_entity.pdbx_description
1 polymer ?
#
loop_
_entity_poly.entity_id
_entity_poly.type
_entity_poly.pdbx_seq_one_letter_code
_entity_poly.pdbx_strand_id
1 'polypeptide(L)'
;MKHIVTTLATLALALPTMAESTIQGQYLEVRTCDVYTGPCFANGEMGLTGREAIVVWSVDEGAWDGVDLAGLNVIAALETRNTLGDVAGKQLESEATIIVDERATDEQRAALEGMVRAKAADLIGQVKKVEAAPISAKMGTCDKSGCAEVTAGELVTINTRCMGDDHVCGNERTFYPPLTKVSAAYPVFTKVASYQGKALGLTWSATEQRGAFLGKFEY
;
A
#
# COMPACT_ATOMS: atom_id res chain seq x y z
N MET A 1 41.55 58.36 30.53
CA MET A 1 40.45 57.88 29.71
C MET A 1 40.56 56.35 29.66
N LYS A 2 39.62 55.66 30.35
CA LYS A 2 39.57 54.17 30.41
C LYS A 2 38.54 53.69 29.39
N HIS A 3 38.94 52.94 28.37
CA HIS A 3 38.05 52.32 27.38
C HIS A 3 37.59 51.00 27.96
N ILE A 4 36.25 50.91 28.21
CA ILE A 4 35.56 49.65 28.57
C ILE A 4 35.18 48.97 27.25
N VAL A 5 35.80 47.82 26.98
CA VAL A 5 35.41 46.95 25.86
C VAL A 5 34.38 45.97 26.36
N THR A 6 33.13 46.16 25.93
CA THR A 6 32.02 45.24 26.24
C THR A 6 31.99 44.15 25.19
N THR A 7 32.37 42.95 25.58
CA THR A 7 32.30 41.74 24.70
C THR A 7 30.86 41.20 24.74
N LEU A 8 30.17 41.29 23.61
CA LEU A 8 28.85 40.65 23.44
C LEU A 8 29.05 39.18 23.12
N ALA A 9 28.67 38.29 24.03
CA ALA A 9 28.64 36.85 23.78
C ALA A 9 27.34 36.48 23.10
N THR A 10 27.38 36.11 21.82
CA THR A 10 26.26 35.56 21.06
C THR A 10 26.10 34.09 21.39
N LEU A 11 25.04 33.78 22.11
CA LEU A 11 24.60 32.39 22.41
C LEU A 11 23.90 31.86 21.17
N ALA A 12 24.53 31.00 20.38
CA ALA A 12 23.92 30.29 19.27
C ALA A 12 23.04 29.17 19.84
N LEU A 13 21.72 29.32 19.78
CA LEU A 13 20.78 28.21 20.00
C LEU A 13 20.90 27.26 18.80
N ALA A 14 21.49 26.08 19.02
CA ALA A 14 21.38 24.96 18.10
C ALA A 14 19.95 24.41 18.20
N LEU A 15 19.13 24.65 17.17
CA LEU A 15 17.86 23.97 16.99
C LEU A 15 18.17 22.50 16.67
N PRO A 16 17.53 21.52 17.35
CA PRO A 16 17.66 20.14 16.94
C PRO A 16 17.08 19.99 15.52
N THR A 17 17.89 19.65 14.55
CA THR A 17 17.43 19.14 13.27
C THR A 17 16.73 17.82 13.55
N MET A 18 15.39 17.82 13.51
CA MET A 18 14.61 16.60 13.45
C MET A 18 15.02 15.91 12.14
N ALA A 19 15.76 14.81 12.23
CA ALA A 19 15.98 13.96 11.09
C ALA A 19 14.58 13.49 10.64
N GLU A 20 14.22 13.72 9.38
CA GLU A 20 13.05 13.11 8.76
C GLU A 20 13.23 11.59 8.96
N SER A 21 12.38 10.99 9.79
CA SER A 21 12.43 9.55 9.98
C SER A 21 11.88 8.92 8.71
N THR A 22 12.75 8.30 7.92
CA THR A 22 12.35 7.51 6.76
C THR A 22 11.66 6.23 7.26
N ILE A 23 10.59 5.85 6.59
CA ILE A 23 9.92 4.57 6.80
C ILE A 23 9.93 3.80 5.50
N GLN A 24 10.35 2.55 5.55
CA GLN A 24 10.49 1.71 4.36
C GLN A 24 10.04 0.26 4.61
N GLY A 25 9.68 -0.40 3.52
CA GLY A 25 9.23 -1.79 3.59
C GLY A 25 8.72 -2.35 2.28
N GLN A 26 7.98 -3.45 2.40
CA GLN A 26 7.40 -4.17 1.27
C GLN A 26 6.00 -3.67 0.98
N TYR A 27 5.66 -3.65 -0.29
CA TYR A 27 4.37 -3.21 -0.82
C TYR A 27 3.74 -4.32 -1.66
N LEU A 28 2.46 -4.56 -1.46
CA LEU A 28 1.65 -5.41 -2.32
C LEU A 28 0.31 -4.73 -2.58
N GLU A 29 -0.13 -4.73 -3.83
CA GLU A 29 -1.51 -4.40 -4.18
C GLU A 29 -2.12 -5.47 -5.05
N VAL A 30 -3.42 -5.67 -4.91
CA VAL A 30 -4.24 -6.51 -5.77
C VAL A 30 -5.50 -5.76 -6.14
N ARG A 31 -5.80 -5.70 -7.43
CA ARG A 31 -7.01 -5.10 -8.02
C ARG A 31 -7.91 -6.19 -8.59
N THR A 32 -9.19 -5.92 -8.73
CA THR A 32 -10.14 -6.80 -9.43
C THR A 32 -10.14 -6.60 -10.95
N CYS A 33 -9.08 -5.99 -11.50
CA CYS A 33 -8.82 -5.87 -12.94
C CYS A 33 -7.37 -6.15 -13.26
N ASP A 34 -7.08 -6.44 -14.52
CA ASP A 34 -5.72 -6.57 -14.99
C ASP A 34 -4.96 -5.24 -14.92
N VAL A 35 -3.65 -5.29 -14.69
CA VAL A 35 -2.78 -4.12 -14.64
C VAL A 35 -2.08 -3.83 -15.96
N TYR A 36 -2.19 -4.69 -16.95
CA TYR A 36 -1.64 -4.50 -18.28
C TYR A 36 -2.54 -3.66 -19.17
N THR A 37 -1.94 -2.93 -20.11
CA THR A 37 -2.65 -1.96 -20.97
C THR A 37 -3.09 -2.52 -22.33
N GLY A 38 -2.70 -3.72 -22.70
CA GLY A 38 -3.06 -4.29 -24.00
C GLY A 38 -4.52 -4.69 -24.12
N PRO A 39 -5.10 -4.76 -25.32
CA PRO A 39 -6.51 -5.11 -25.52
C PRO A 39 -6.89 -6.50 -25.00
N CYS A 40 -5.91 -7.38 -24.78
CA CYS A 40 -6.12 -8.69 -24.14
C CYS A 40 -6.32 -8.60 -22.63
N PHE A 41 -6.02 -7.44 -22.01
CA PHE A 41 -5.99 -7.27 -20.56
C PHE A 41 -6.79 -6.06 -20.07
N ALA A 42 -7.21 -5.18 -20.97
CA ALA A 42 -7.83 -3.90 -20.62
C ALA A 42 -9.28 -4.02 -20.15
N ASN A 43 -9.59 -5.03 -19.33
CA ASN A 43 -10.94 -5.28 -18.83
C ASN A 43 -11.43 -4.16 -17.89
N GLY A 44 -10.53 -3.52 -17.15
CA GLY A 44 -10.85 -2.39 -16.29
C GLY A 44 -11.25 -1.14 -17.06
N GLU A 45 -10.62 -0.85 -18.21
CA GLU A 45 -10.91 0.34 -19.03
C GLU A 45 -12.35 0.38 -19.53
N MET A 46 -12.98 -0.78 -19.69
CA MET A 46 -14.39 -0.88 -20.08
C MET A 46 -15.37 -0.58 -18.92
N GLY A 47 -14.87 -0.30 -17.72
CA GLY A 47 -15.69 -0.03 -16.54
C GLY A 47 -16.46 -1.23 -15.99
N LEU A 48 -16.16 -2.44 -16.46
CA LEU A 48 -16.86 -3.68 -16.09
C LEU A 48 -16.32 -4.31 -14.81
N THR A 49 -15.03 -4.06 -14.53
CA THR A 49 -14.30 -4.64 -13.39
C THR A 49 -13.37 -3.61 -12.78
N GLY A 50 -12.65 -3.97 -11.72
CA GLY A 50 -11.58 -3.16 -11.18
C GLY A 50 -12.03 -2.07 -10.23
N ARG A 51 -13.09 -2.28 -9.50
CA ARG A 51 -13.57 -1.32 -8.50
C ARG A 51 -13.01 -1.59 -7.11
N GLU A 52 -12.54 -2.78 -6.87
CA GLU A 52 -12.04 -3.19 -5.57
C GLU A 52 -10.52 -3.42 -5.61
N ALA A 53 -9.87 -3.11 -4.50
CA ALA A 53 -8.46 -3.41 -4.30
C ALA A 53 -8.15 -3.71 -2.83
N ILE A 54 -7.05 -4.42 -2.63
CA ILE A 54 -6.37 -4.54 -1.35
C ILE A 54 -4.95 -4.02 -1.52
N VAL A 55 -4.53 -3.15 -0.62
CA VAL A 55 -3.17 -2.62 -0.57
C VAL A 55 -2.56 -2.97 0.77
N VAL A 56 -1.35 -3.49 0.76
CA VAL A 56 -0.63 -3.97 1.93
C VAL A 56 0.70 -3.24 2.05
N TRP A 57 0.99 -2.72 3.22
CA TRP A 57 2.29 -2.22 3.62
C TRP A 57 2.83 -3.07 4.77
N SER A 58 3.98 -3.68 4.56
CA SER A 58 4.75 -4.38 5.60
C SER A 58 5.98 -3.54 5.88
N VAL A 59 6.05 -2.96 7.06
CA VAL A 59 7.14 -2.06 7.46
C VAL A 59 8.35 -2.90 7.84
N ASP A 60 9.46 -2.76 7.11
CA ASP A 60 10.72 -3.40 7.44
C ASP A 60 11.44 -2.62 8.55
N GLU A 61 11.50 -1.28 8.40
CA GLU A 61 12.10 -0.38 9.39
C GLU A 61 11.58 1.06 9.26
N GLY A 62 11.75 1.83 10.31
CA GLY A 62 11.44 3.26 10.36
C GLY A 62 10.25 3.61 11.24
N ALA A 63 9.96 4.91 11.25
CA ALA A 63 8.93 5.49 12.11
C ALA A 63 8.01 6.43 11.32
N TRP A 64 6.79 6.59 11.80
CA TRP A 64 5.81 7.55 11.32
C TRP A 64 5.41 8.49 12.46
N ASP A 65 5.55 9.79 12.24
CA ASP A 65 5.32 10.84 13.28
C ASP A 65 6.06 10.54 14.60
N GLY A 66 7.29 9.98 14.49
CA GLY A 66 8.13 9.64 15.63
C GLY A 66 7.81 8.31 16.32
N VAL A 67 6.80 7.57 15.85
CA VAL A 67 6.40 6.26 16.38
C VAL A 67 7.04 5.15 15.54
N ASP A 68 7.87 4.31 16.17
CA ASP A 68 8.50 3.16 15.51
C ASP A 68 7.45 2.13 15.08
N LEU A 69 7.48 1.79 13.78
CA LEU A 69 6.55 0.85 13.16
C LEU A 69 7.25 -0.41 12.61
N ALA A 70 8.53 -0.59 12.87
CA ALA A 70 9.30 -1.72 12.35
C ALA A 70 8.65 -3.07 12.68
N GLY A 71 8.52 -3.94 11.67
CA GLY A 71 7.93 -5.28 11.79
C GLY A 71 6.40 -5.32 11.89
N LEU A 72 5.72 -4.18 11.75
CA LEU A 72 4.26 -4.10 11.73
C LEU A 72 3.70 -4.03 10.30
N ASN A 73 2.45 -4.42 10.18
CA ASN A 73 1.75 -4.47 8.91
C ASN A 73 0.47 -3.64 8.96
N VAL A 74 0.07 -3.10 7.82
CA VAL A 74 -1.23 -2.46 7.65
C VAL A 74 -1.80 -2.77 6.27
N ILE A 75 -3.10 -2.94 6.19
CA ILE A 75 -3.82 -3.26 4.96
C ILE A 75 -4.95 -2.24 4.77
N ALA A 76 -5.14 -1.77 3.54
CA ALA A 76 -6.33 -1.07 3.12
C ALA A 76 -7.10 -1.93 2.13
N ALA A 77 -8.33 -2.30 2.47
CA ALA A 77 -9.28 -2.88 1.52
C ALA A 77 -10.26 -1.77 1.10
N LEU A 78 -10.49 -1.61 -0.19
CA LEU A 78 -11.26 -0.50 -0.71
C LEU A 78 -12.15 -0.89 -1.88
N GLU A 79 -13.23 -0.12 -2.03
CA GLU A 79 -14.09 -0.10 -3.20
C GLU A 79 -14.14 1.33 -3.75
N THR A 80 -14.13 1.46 -5.08
CA THR A 80 -14.23 2.73 -5.78
C THR A 80 -15.50 2.79 -6.63
N ARG A 81 -15.99 4.00 -6.86
CA ARG A 81 -17.14 4.20 -7.74
C ARG A 81 -16.82 3.88 -9.19
N ASN A 82 -15.62 4.19 -9.62
CA ASN A 82 -15.13 3.95 -10.97
C ASN A 82 -14.02 2.90 -10.96
N THR A 83 -13.67 2.39 -12.14
CA THR A 83 -12.59 1.41 -12.26
C THR A 83 -11.22 1.97 -11.85
N LEU A 84 -10.44 1.15 -11.17
CA LEU A 84 -9.02 1.37 -10.88
C LEU A 84 -8.10 1.07 -12.09
N GLY A 85 -8.66 0.55 -13.17
CA GLY A 85 -7.99 0.34 -14.44
C GLY A 85 -7.92 1.58 -15.34
N ASP A 86 -8.64 2.66 -14.99
CA ASP A 86 -8.57 3.95 -15.68
C ASP A 86 -7.82 4.96 -14.81
N VAL A 87 -6.56 5.20 -15.14
CA VAL A 87 -5.68 6.13 -14.43
C VAL A 87 -5.74 7.57 -14.94
N ALA A 88 -6.72 7.92 -15.75
CA ALA A 88 -6.86 9.25 -16.34
C ALA A 88 -7.21 10.38 -15.35
N GLY A 89 -6.72 10.30 -14.12
CA GLY A 89 -6.44 11.46 -13.28
C GLY A 89 -7.61 12.04 -12.50
N LYS A 90 -8.66 11.30 -12.23
CA LYS A 90 -9.69 11.76 -11.29
C LYS A 90 -9.51 11.09 -9.93
N GLN A 91 -9.51 11.90 -8.86
CA GLN A 91 -9.66 11.38 -7.51
C GLN A 91 -10.88 10.44 -7.47
N LEU A 92 -10.64 9.20 -7.07
CA LEU A 92 -11.68 8.19 -7.03
C LEU A 92 -12.52 8.41 -5.78
N GLU A 93 -13.84 8.50 -5.93
CA GLU A 93 -14.73 8.36 -4.77
C GLU A 93 -14.62 6.91 -4.29
N SER A 94 -14.00 6.73 -3.13
CA SER A 94 -13.76 5.41 -2.57
C SER A 94 -14.20 5.30 -1.12
N GLU A 95 -14.56 4.10 -0.74
CA GLU A 95 -14.77 3.67 0.64
C GLU A 95 -13.70 2.64 1.00
N ALA A 96 -13.14 2.74 2.20
CA ALA A 96 -12.07 1.86 2.63
C ALA A 96 -12.27 1.35 4.05
N THR A 97 -11.73 0.16 4.31
CA THR A 97 -11.44 -0.36 5.65
C THR A 97 -9.94 -0.44 5.81
N ILE A 98 -9.43 0.11 6.91
CA ILE A 98 -8.01 -0.03 7.29
C ILE A 98 -7.93 -1.14 8.33
N ILE A 99 -7.09 -2.13 8.06
CA ILE A 99 -6.82 -3.25 8.97
C ILE A 99 -5.41 -3.08 9.48
N VAL A 100 -5.25 -2.86 10.79
CA VAL A 100 -3.96 -2.67 11.45
C VAL A 100 -3.53 -3.95 12.16
N ASP A 101 -2.23 -4.13 12.28
CA ASP A 101 -1.66 -5.28 12.97
C ASP A 101 -2.13 -5.32 14.43
N GLU A 102 -2.68 -6.45 14.87
CA GLU A 102 -3.16 -6.60 16.25
C GLU A 102 -2.03 -6.51 17.30
N ARG A 103 -0.78 -6.78 16.90
CA ARG A 103 0.42 -6.67 17.75
C ARG A 103 0.78 -5.21 18.07
N ALA A 104 0.27 -4.26 17.27
CA ALA A 104 0.53 -2.84 17.44
C ALA A 104 -0.12 -2.29 18.71
N THR A 105 0.58 -1.42 19.42
CA THR A 105 0.01 -0.60 20.50
C THR A 105 -1.01 0.39 19.92
N ASP A 106 -1.81 1.02 20.75
CA ASP A 106 -2.79 2.03 20.29
C ASP A 106 -2.11 3.21 19.58
N GLU A 107 -0.93 3.64 20.05
CA GLU A 107 -0.14 4.68 19.41
C GLU A 107 0.37 4.23 18.03
N GLN A 108 0.89 3.02 17.92
CA GLN A 108 1.33 2.43 16.66
C GLN A 108 0.17 2.23 15.66
N ARG A 109 -1.02 1.84 16.14
CA ARG A 109 -2.22 1.73 15.29
C ARG A 109 -2.62 3.08 14.70
N ALA A 110 -2.61 4.12 15.53
CA ALA A 110 -2.87 5.48 15.06
C ALA A 110 -1.83 5.96 14.03
N ALA A 111 -0.55 5.65 14.26
CA ALA A 111 0.54 5.98 13.34
C ALA A 111 0.43 5.20 12.01
N LEU A 112 0.11 3.90 12.03
CA LEU A 112 -0.15 3.09 10.82
C LEU A 112 -1.34 3.64 10.02
N GLU A 113 -2.44 3.98 10.69
CA GLU A 113 -3.59 4.63 10.05
C GLU A 113 -3.20 5.98 9.43
N GLY A 114 -2.47 6.81 10.16
CA GLY A 114 -1.97 8.11 9.69
C GLY A 114 -1.09 7.98 8.45
N MET A 115 -0.16 7.02 8.43
CA MET A 115 0.68 6.71 7.29
C MET A 115 -0.15 6.35 6.06
N VAL A 116 -1.10 5.43 6.19
CA VAL A 116 -1.97 4.99 5.08
C VAL A 116 -2.78 6.15 4.54
N ARG A 117 -3.39 6.97 5.41
CA ARG A 117 -4.17 8.15 4.99
C ARG A 117 -3.33 9.19 4.26
N ALA A 118 -2.07 9.38 4.67
CA ALA A 118 -1.18 10.34 4.04
C ALA A 118 -0.60 9.83 2.70
N LYS A 119 -0.21 8.56 2.65
CA LYS A 119 0.50 8.00 1.48
C LYS A 119 -0.42 7.43 0.40
N ALA A 120 -1.67 7.19 0.74
CA ALA A 120 -2.71 6.75 -0.17
C ALA A 120 -3.90 7.74 -0.24
N ALA A 121 -3.66 9.03 0.00
CA ALA A 121 -4.71 10.06 0.06
C ALA A 121 -5.57 10.15 -1.20
N ASP A 122 -4.97 9.97 -2.38
CA ASP A 122 -5.67 10.00 -3.66
C ASP A 122 -6.49 8.71 -3.92
N LEU A 123 -6.19 7.66 -3.18
CA LEU A 123 -6.85 6.36 -3.31
C LEU A 123 -7.92 6.13 -2.24
N ILE A 124 -7.64 6.56 -1.00
CA ILE A 124 -8.51 6.32 0.15
C ILE A 124 -9.37 7.56 0.43
N GLY A 125 -10.64 7.46 0.07
CA GLY A 125 -11.64 8.50 0.36
C GLY A 125 -12.21 8.36 1.78
N GLN A 126 -13.41 7.82 1.91
CA GLN A 126 -14.06 7.62 3.19
C GLN A 126 -13.58 6.33 3.88
N VAL A 127 -12.90 6.44 5.01
CA VAL A 127 -12.62 5.27 5.86
C VAL A 127 -13.86 4.92 6.67
N LYS A 128 -14.47 3.78 6.37
CA LYS A 128 -15.67 3.26 7.05
C LYS A 128 -15.34 2.63 8.40
N LYS A 129 -14.16 2.01 8.51
CA LYS A 129 -13.73 1.30 9.71
C LYS A 129 -12.21 1.21 9.76
N VAL A 130 -11.68 1.29 10.97
CA VAL A 130 -10.34 0.84 11.31
C VAL A 130 -10.50 -0.32 12.29
N GLU A 131 -9.89 -1.45 11.99
CA GLU A 131 -9.99 -2.64 12.84
C GLU A 131 -8.64 -3.35 12.95
N ALA A 132 -8.41 -4.00 14.08
CA ALA A 132 -7.19 -4.78 14.31
C ALA A 132 -7.45 -6.25 13.96
N ALA A 133 -6.45 -6.89 13.35
CA ALA A 133 -6.46 -8.31 13.05
C ALA A 133 -5.04 -8.90 13.11
N PRO A 134 -4.90 -10.23 13.30
CA PRO A 134 -3.61 -10.89 13.15
C PRO A 134 -3.21 -10.85 11.67
N ILE A 135 -2.19 -10.04 11.33
CA ILE A 135 -1.68 -9.94 9.97
C ILE A 135 -0.42 -10.78 9.84
N SER A 136 -0.41 -11.69 8.86
CA SER A 136 0.78 -12.38 8.40
C SER A 136 1.07 -11.95 6.96
N ALA A 137 2.21 -11.32 6.73
CA ALA A 137 2.65 -10.88 5.41
C ALA A 137 4.02 -11.49 5.11
N LYS A 138 4.03 -12.44 4.19
CA LYS A 138 5.25 -13.02 3.62
C LYS A 138 5.37 -12.48 2.21
N MET A 139 6.23 -11.52 2.03
CA MET A 139 6.52 -10.90 0.74
C MET A 139 8.00 -11.05 0.44
N GLY A 140 8.34 -11.37 -0.78
CA GLY A 140 9.71 -11.61 -1.16
C GLY A 140 9.97 -11.36 -2.64
N THR A 141 11.14 -11.75 -3.07
CA THR A 141 11.46 -11.80 -4.48
C THR A 141 10.71 -12.95 -5.11
N CYS A 142 10.14 -12.72 -6.29
CA CYS A 142 9.53 -13.76 -7.09
C CYS A 142 10.49 -14.92 -7.33
N ASP A 143 10.18 -16.05 -6.77
CA ASP A 143 10.89 -17.32 -6.98
C ASP A 143 9.89 -18.46 -7.25
N LYS A 144 10.37 -19.68 -7.33
CA LYS A 144 9.51 -20.86 -7.61
C LYS A 144 8.49 -21.16 -6.49
N SER A 145 8.70 -20.63 -5.28
CA SER A 145 7.81 -20.85 -4.12
C SER A 145 6.63 -19.89 -4.05
N GLY A 146 6.63 -18.86 -4.87
CA GLY A 146 5.62 -17.80 -4.89
C GLY A 146 6.23 -16.43 -4.66
N CYS A 147 5.39 -15.39 -4.73
CA CYS A 147 5.82 -14.02 -4.57
C CYS A 147 5.35 -13.41 -3.26
N ALA A 148 4.08 -13.58 -2.92
CA ALA A 148 3.52 -13.11 -1.66
C ALA A 148 2.38 -14.00 -1.19
N GLU A 149 2.34 -14.18 0.13
CA GLU A 149 1.22 -14.73 0.89
C GLU A 149 0.88 -13.75 2.01
N VAL A 150 -0.35 -13.24 2.01
CA VAL A 150 -0.83 -12.31 3.05
C VAL A 150 -2.17 -12.78 3.57
N THR A 151 -2.32 -12.75 4.88
CA THR A 151 -3.59 -12.98 5.56
C THR A 151 -3.82 -11.92 6.64
N ALA A 152 -5.08 -11.56 6.88
CA ALA A 152 -5.49 -10.74 8.02
C ALA A 152 -6.69 -11.41 8.69
N GLY A 153 -6.41 -12.35 9.59
CA GLY A 153 -7.44 -13.21 10.18
C GLY A 153 -8.32 -13.84 9.09
N GLU A 154 -9.64 -13.69 9.23
CA GLU A 154 -10.63 -14.12 8.22
C GLU A 154 -10.99 -13.00 7.23
N LEU A 155 -10.45 -11.78 7.41
CA LEU A 155 -10.84 -10.61 6.64
C LEU A 155 -10.19 -10.57 5.26
N VAL A 156 -8.92 -10.95 5.16
CA VAL A 156 -8.11 -10.85 3.94
C VAL A 156 -7.33 -12.13 3.70
N THR A 157 -7.32 -12.58 2.46
CA THR A 157 -6.41 -13.62 1.96
C THR A 157 -5.86 -13.17 0.62
N ILE A 158 -4.54 -13.22 0.45
CA ILE A 158 -3.86 -12.97 -0.82
C ILE A 158 -2.79 -14.05 -1.03
N ASN A 159 -2.76 -14.60 -2.23
CA ASN A 159 -1.67 -15.46 -2.69
C ASN A 159 -1.32 -15.09 -4.14
N THR A 160 -0.05 -14.88 -4.40
CA THR A 160 0.45 -14.48 -5.72
C THR A 160 1.54 -15.44 -6.19
N ARG A 161 1.80 -15.45 -7.49
CA ARG A 161 2.96 -16.09 -8.09
C ARG A 161 3.68 -15.15 -9.05
N CYS A 162 4.90 -15.48 -9.40
CA CYS A 162 5.62 -14.81 -10.47
C CYS A 162 4.86 -14.91 -11.79
N MET A 163 5.00 -13.90 -12.62
CA MET A 163 4.50 -13.94 -14.00
C MET A 163 5.28 -14.98 -14.83
N GLY A 164 6.56 -15.15 -14.54
CA GLY A 164 7.40 -16.11 -15.26
C GLY A 164 7.39 -15.84 -16.77
N ASP A 165 7.17 -16.93 -17.52
CA ASP A 165 7.06 -16.90 -18.98
C ASP A 165 5.60 -16.84 -19.47
N ASP A 166 4.72 -16.20 -18.71
CA ASP A 166 3.30 -16.02 -19.06
C ASP A 166 3.15 -15.07 -20.27
N HIS A 167 3.52 -15.51 -21.45
CA HIS A 167 3.37 -14.77 -22.70
C HIS A 167 1.95 -14.96 -23.26
N VAL A 168 1.13 -13.91 -23.19
CA VAL A 168 -0.26 -13.96 -23.65
C VAL A 168 -0.49 -13.14 -24.92
N CYS A 169 0.08 -11.95 -25.03
CA CYS A 169 -0.18 -11.11 -26.21
C CYS A 169 0.98 -10.22 -26.68
N GLY A 170 2.17 -10.39 -26.15
CA GLY A 170 3.35 -9.62 -26.53
C GLY A 170 3.41 -8.18 -25.99
N ASN A 171 2.47 -7.80 -25.13
CA ASN A 171 2.43 -6.49 -24.46
C ASN A 171 2.67 -6.57 -22.95
N GLU A 172 3.36 -7.61 -22.51
CA GLU A 172 3.58 -7.92 -21.10
C GLU A 172 4.55 -6.94 -20.40
N ARG A 173 5.06 -5.95 -21.11
CA ARG A 173 5.95 -4.91 -20.55
C ARG A 173 5.27 -3.57 -20.33
N THR A 174 4.00 -3.44 -20.72
CA THR A 174 3.25 -2.19 -20.61
C THR A 174 2.08 -2.36 -19.67
N PHE A 175 2.10 -1.67 -18.55
CA PHE A 175 1.12 -1.79 -17.50
C PHE A 175 0.79 -0.43 -16.88
N TYR A 176 -0.37 -0.33 -16.25
CA TYR A 176 -0.77 0.83 -15.46
C TYR A 176 0.11 0.99 -14.24
N PRO A 177 0.32 2.20 -13.73
CA PRO A 177 1.13 2.39 -12.53
C PRO A 177 0.50 1.74 -11.30
N PRO A 178 1.30 1.46 -10.26
CA PRO A 178 0.79 1.13 -8.94
C PRO A 178 -0.18 2.19 -8.41
N LEU A 179 -1.10 1.78 -7.52
CA LEU A 179 -2.12 2.64 -6.93
C LEU A 179 -1.56 3.70 -5.99
N THR A 180 -0.39 3.45 -5.42
CA THR A 180 0.31 4.40 -4.57
C THR A 180 1.74 4.62 -5.05
N LYS A 181 2.39 5.65 -4.52
CA LYS A 181 3.79 5.91 -4.83
C LYS A 181 4.68 4.85 -4.17
N VAL A 182 5.46 4.13 -4.98
CA VAL A 182 6.40 3.10 -4.55
C VAL A 182 7.78 3.33 -5.16
N SER A 183 8.83 2.87 -4.51
CA SER A 183 10.21 3.05 -4.98
C SER A 183 10.57 2.05 -6.08
N ALA A 184 10.00 0.85 -6.02
CA ALA A 184 10.14 -0.17 -7.06
C ALA A 184 8.88 -1.05 -7.04
N ALA A 185 8.38 -1.42 -8.22
CA ALA A 185 7.27 -2.35 -8.34
C ALA A 185 7.39 -3.17 -9.62
N TYR A 186 6.90 -4.39 -9.55
CA TYR A 186 6.76 -5.28 -10.70
C TYR A 186 5.45 -6.06 -10.62
N PRO A 187 4.81 -6.33 -11.77
CA PRO A 187 3.55 -7.04 -11.80
C PRO A 187 3.74 -8.50 -11.39
N VAL A 188 2.76 -9.02 -10.66
CA VAL A 188 2.68 -10.43 -10.25
C VAL A 188 1.28 -10.97 -10.54
N PHE A 189 1.18 -12.30 -10.63
CA PHE A 189 -0.07 -12.98 -10.92
C PHE A 189 -0.83 -13.28 -9.63
N THR A 190 -2.06 -12.84 -9.55
CA THR A 190 -2.98 -13.15 -8.45
C THR A 190 -3.52 -14.56 -8.62
N LYS A 191 -3.16 -15.48 -7.74
CA LYS A 191 -3.79 -16.80 -7.65
C LYS A 191 -5.15 -16.71 -6.97
N VAL A 192 -5.16 -15.99 -5.85
CA VAL A 192 -6.37 -15.66 -5.10
C VAL A 192 -6.14 -14.36 -4.33
N ALA A 193 -7.17 -13.52 -4.28
CA ALA A 193 -7.28 -12.40 -3.35
C ALA A 193 -8.74 -12.30 -2.91
N SER A 194 -8.98 -12.06 -1.63
CA SER A 194 -10.33 -11.89 -1.12
C SER A 194 -10.38 -10.93 0.05
N TYR A 195 -11.50 -10.22 0.15
CA TYR A 195 -11.91 -9.42 1.28
C TYR A 195 -13.27 -9.91 1.79
N GLN A 196 -13.35 -10.25 3.08
CA GLN A 196 -14.53 -10.81 3.74
C GLN A 196 -15.05 -9.91 4.88
N GLY A 197 -14.52 -8.68 4.99
CA GLY A 197 -14.98 -7.72 5.99
C GLY A 197 -16.39 -7.19 5.70
N LYS A 198 -17.12 -6.81 6.75
CA LYS A 198 -18.51 -6.34 6.62
C LYS A 198 -18.63 -4.82 6.50
N ALA A 199 -17.55 -4.08 6.73
CA ALA A 199 -17.60 -2.62 6.86
C ALA A 199 -17.89 -1.89 5.55
N LEU A 200 -17.52 -2.48 4.41
CA LEU A 200 -17.80 -1.93 3.07
C LEU A 200 -19.18 -2.34 2.54
N GLY A 201 -19.94 -3.18 3.28
CA GLY A 201 -21.24 -3.67 2.80
C GLY A 201 -21.16 -4.71 1.69
N LEU A 202 -19.95 -5.08 1.26
CA LEU A 202 -19.68 -6.08 0.24
C LEU A 202 -18.47 -6.95 0.63
N THR A 203 -18.44 -8.14 0.06
CA THR A 203 -17.27 -9.02 0.05
C THR A 203 -16.92 -9.33 -1.40
N TRP A 204 -15.64 -9.58 -1.66
CA TRP A 204 -15.20 -9.86 -3.02
C TRP A 204 -14.02 -10.81 -3.06
N SER A 205 -13.81 -11.41 -4.22
CA SER A 205 -12.65 -12.22 -4.50
C SER A 205 -12.23 -12.06 -5.96
N ALA A 206 -10.92 -12.14 -6.19
CA ALA A 206 -10.30 -12.18 -7.49
C ALA A 206 -9.41 -13.43 -7.57
N THR A 207 -9.47 -14.15 -8.68
CA THR A 207 -8.68 -15.36 -8.89
C THR A 207 -8.14 -15.39 -10.30
N GLU A 208 -6.94 -15.99 -10.45
CA GLU A 208 -6.33 -16.29 -11.73
C GLU A 208 -6.26 -15.07 -12.69
N GLN A 209 -5.73 -13.93 -12.19
CA GLN A 209 -5.64 -12.71 -12.98
C GLN A 209 -4.33 -11.95 -12.78
N ARG A 210 -3.99 -11.07 -13.71
CA ARG A 210 -2.77 -10.24 -13.73
C ARG A 210 -3.03 -8.90 -13.05
N GLY A 211 -3.62 -8.94 -11.85
CA GLY A 211 -4.18 -7.78 -11.16
C GLY A 211 -3.32 -7.23 -10.02
N ALA A 212 -2.06 -7.64 -9.88
CA ALA A 212 -1.27 -7.31 -8.70
C ALA A 212 0.11 -6.71 -9.01
N PHE A 213 0.61 -5.91 -8.08
CA PHE A 213 2.01 -5.47 -8.00
C PHE A 213 2.62 -5.86 -6.66
N LEU A 214 3.85 -6.32 -6.72
CA LEU A 214 4.73 -6.45 -5.57
C LEU A 214 5.86 -5.42 -5.69
N GLY A 215 6.26 -4.79 -4.60
CA GLY A 215 7.22 -3.72 -4.65
C GLY A 215 7.79 -3.32 -3.29
N LYS A 216 8.42 -2.15 -3.28
CA LYS A 216 8.98 -1.52 -2.07
C LYS A 216 8.50 -0.09 -1.97
N PHE A 217 8.23 0.34 -0.75
CA PHE A 217 7.99 1.75 -0.46
C PHE A 217 9.11 2.35 0.39
N GLU A 218 9.30 3.65 0.24
CA GLU A 218 10.18 4.49 1.04
C GLU A 218 9.54 5.87 1.13
N TYR A 219 9.26 6.31 2.35
CA TYR A 219 8.54 7.55 2.62
C TYR A 219 9.30 8.45 3.58
#